data_56a90c3495e0e123a093bbacd1d048aa
#
_entry.id   56a90c3495e0e123a093bbacd1d048aa
#
_cell.length_a   1.000
_cell.length_b   1.000
_cell.length_c   1.000
_cell.angle_alpha   90.00
_cell.angle_beta   90.00
_cell.angle_gamma   90.00
#
_symmetry.space_group_name_H-M   'P 1'
#
loop_
_entity.id
_entity.type
_entity.pdbx_description
1 polymer ?
#
loop_
_entity_poly.entity_id
_entity_poly.type
_entity_poly.pdbx_seq_one_letter_code
_entity_poly.pdbx_strand_id
1 'polypeptide(L)'
;MKIKRINHLGIVPKDLNQSKNFFTLILGLNHEGGETVEEQKVAVEFVRCENSRLELLSPTSSDSPIAKFLETKGSGIQHIALITDDIIPTLEDLRAQKIDFLSPPPHTYYGMLK
;
A
#
# COMPACT_ATOMS: atom_id res chain seq x y z
N MET A 1 -16.83 2.79 14.82
CA MET A 1 -15.88 2.60 13.68
C MET A 1 -16.62 2.80 12.38
N LYS A 2 -16.07 3.62 11.51
CA LYS A 2 -16.66 3.82 10.18
C LYS A 2 -15.55 3.91 9.14
N ILE A 3 -15.58 2.99 8.18
CA ILE A 3 -14.65 3.03 7.06
C ILE A 3 -15.22 3.98 6.02
N LYS A 4 -14.42 4.93 5.59
CA LYS A 4 -14.87 6.00 4.71
C LYS A 4 -14.55 5.75 3.24
N ARG A 5 -13.38 5.23 2.96
CA ARG A 5 -12.99 5.00 1.58
C ARG A 5 -11.68 4.22 1.51
N ILE A 6 -11.33 3.80 0.33
CA ILE A 6 -10.02 3.23 0.05
C ILE A 6 -9.05 4.40 -0.16
N ASN A 7 -7.97 4.43 0.62
CA ASN A 7 -6.92 5.43 0.43
C ASN A 7 -6.00 5.03 -0.71
N HIS A 8 -5.51 3.80 -0.68
CA HIS A 8 -4.66 3.32 -1.76
C HIS A 8 -4.65 1.79 -1.83
N LEU A 9 -4.20 1.30 -2.98
CA LEU A 9 -3.89 -0.11 -3.19
C LEU A 9 -2.39 -0.21 -3.36
N GLY A 10 -1.75 -1.11 -2.60
CA GLY A 10 -0.35 -1.44 -2.78
C GLY A 10 -0.23 -2.59 -3.76
N ILE A 11 0.35 -2.33 -4.91
CA ILE A 11 0.45 -3.29 -6.00
C ILE A 11 1.92 -3.60 -6.24
N VAL A 12 2.25 -4.88 -6.30
CA VAL A 12 3.60 -5.32 -6.62
C VAL A 12 3.58 -5.84 -8.05
N PRO A 13 4.02 -5.04 -9.02
CA PRO A 13 4.04 -5.48 -10.41
C PRO A 13 5.27 -6.34 -10.68
N LYS A 14 5.21 -7.10 -11.75
CA LYS A 14 6.37 -7.85 -12.22
C LYS A 14 7.45 -6.91 -12.73
N ASP A 15 7.06 -5.84 -13.41
CA ASP A 15 7.96 -4.83 -13.95
C ASP A 15 7.39 -3.45 -13.62
N LEU A 16 8.11 -2.69 -12.81
CA LEU A 16 7.63 -1.40 -12.31
C LEU A 16 7.36 -0.41 -13.43
N ASN A 17 8.30 -0.27 -14.36
CA ASN A 17 8.17 0.72 -15.44
C ASN A 17 7.06 0.35 -16.43
N GLN A 18 6.91 -0.93 -16.75
CA GLN A 18 5.82 -1.37 -17.62
C GLN A 18 4.47 -1.09 -16.98
N SER A 19 4.32 -1.37 -15.70
CA SER A 19 3.06 -1.14 -15.00
C SER A 19 2.76 0.34 -14.87
N LYS A 20 3.77 1.16 -14.52
CA LYS A 20 3.60 2.61 -14.47
C LYS A 20 3.12 3.13 -15.82
N ASN A 21 3.76 2.71 -16.90
CA ASN A 21 3.38 3.15 -18.25
C ASN A 21 1.98 2.68 -18.63
N PHE A 22 1.60 1.47 -18.23
CA PHE A 22 0.26 0.98 -18.49
C PHE A 22 -0.79 1.89 -17.83
N PHE A 23 -0.62 2.19 -16.55
CA PHE A 23 -1.59 3.02 -15.84
C PHE A 23 -1.60 4.47 -16.32
N THR A 24 -0.44 5.02 -16.65
CA THR A 24 -0.35 6.44 -17.01
C THR A 24 -0.55 6.69 -18.50
N LEU A 25 0.12 5.95 -19.36
CA LEU A 25 0.07 6.19 -20.80
C LEU A 25 -1.13 5.53 -21.47
N ILE A 26 -1.49 4.34 -21.03
CA ILE A 26 -2.58 3.60 -21.66
C ILE A 26 -3.93 3.93 -21.00
N LEU A 27 -3.99 3.89 -19.68
CA LEU A 27 -5.23 4.20 -18.96
C LEU A 27 -5.42 5.68 -18.67
N GLY A 28 -4.39 6.50 -18.85
CA GLY A 28 -4.51 7.95 -18.70
C GLY A 28 -4.53 8.48 -17.28
N LEU A 29 -4.12 7.68 -16.30
CA LEU A 29 -4.05 8.15 -14.91
C LEU A 29 -2.82 9.03 -14.69
N ASN A 30 -2.86 9.87 -13.67
CA ASN A 30 -1.77 10.81 -13.40
C ASN A 30 -0.68 10.18 -12.53
N HIS A 31 0.57 10.27 -13.00
CA HIS A 31 1.73 9.90 -12.21
C HIS A 31 2.06 11.03 -11.24
N GLU A 32 2.14 10.73 -9.97
CA GLU A 32 2.39 11.71 -8.92
C GLU A 32 3.79 11.64 -8.33
N GLY A 33 4.73 11.07 -9.05
CA GLY A 33 6.09 10.94 -8.58
C GLY A 33 6.37 9.59 -7.92
N GLY A 34 7.52 9.48 -7.32
CA GLY A 34 7.93 8.27 -6.65
C GLY A 34 8.86 8.56 -5.50
N GLU A 35 9.15 7.55 -4.71
CA GLU A 35 10.12 7.65 -3.63
C GLU A 35 10.72 6.29 -3.34
N THR A 36 11.84 6.30 -2.64
CA THR A 36 12.45 5.07 -2.13
C THR A 36 12.40 5.13 -0.61
N VAL A 37 11.82 4.10 -0.01
CA VAL A 37 11.77 3.96 1.45
C VAL A 37 12.88 2.98 1.85
N GLU A 38 14.01 3.52 2.23
CA GLU A 38 15.22 2.73 2.43
C GLU A 38 15.12 1.71 3.56
N GLU A 39 14.46 2.06 4.66
CA GLU A 39 14.30 1.14 5.79
C GLU A 39 13.49 -0.08 5.40
N GLN A 40 12.58 0.07 4.45
CA GLN A 40 11.73 -1.03 3.98
C GLN A 40 12.25 -1.66 2.70
N LYS A 41 13.30 -1.08 2.12
CA LYS A 41 13.94 -1.59 0.91
C LYS A 41 12.93 -1.70 -0.24
N VAL A 42 12.17 -0.62 -0.43
CA VAL A 42 11.14 -0.57 -1.45
C VAL A 42 11.19 0.75 -2.22
N ALA A 43 11.01 0.66 -3.52
CA ALA A 43 10.79 1.81 -4.39
C ALA A 43 9.30 1.87 -4.72
N VAL A 44 8.73 3.06 -4.65
CA VAL A 44 7.29 3.25 -4.85
C VAL A 44 7.07 4.28 -5.94
N GLU A 45 6.13 4.00 -6.85
CA GLU A 45 5.62 4.98 -7.80
C GLU A 45 4.15 5.21 -7.50
N PHE A 46 3.74 6.49 -7.45
CA PHE A 46 2.38 6.88 -7.08
C PHE A 46 1.57 7.24 -8.32
N VAL A 47 0.41 6.63 -8.45
CA VAL A 47 -0.50 6.89 -9.56
C VAL A 47 -1.86 7.27 -8.99
N ARG A 48 -2.38 8.44 -9.37
CA ARG A 48 -3.66 8.93 -8.85
C ARG A 48 -4.83 8.37 -9.64
N CYS A 49 -5.84 7.89 -8.91
CA CYS A 49 -7.09 7.45 -9.47
C CYS A 49 -8.21 8.08 -8.64
N GLU A 50 -8.68 9.25 -9.04
CA GLU A 50 -9.69 10.02 -8.29
C GLU A 50 -9.22 10.29 -6.86
N ASN A 51 -10.00 9.91 -5.88
CA ASN A 51 -9.66 10.10 -4.47
C ASN A 51 -8.87 8.94 -3.86
N SER A 52 -8.44 8.00 -4.70
CA SER A 52 -7.59 6.88 -4.28
C SER A 52 -6.27 6.93 -5.03
N ARG A 53 -5.32 6.14 -4.57
CA ARG A 53 -4.00 6.10 -5.18
C ARG A 53 -3.56 4.67 -5.40
N LEU A 54 -2.90 4.41 -6.51
CA LEU A 54 -2.21 3.16 -6.72
C LEU A 54 -0.76 3.38 -6.34
N GLU A 55 -0.22 2.54 -5.47
CA GLU A 55 1.19 2.57 -5.09
C GLU A 55 1.85 1.34 -5.70
N LEU A 56 2.66 1.58 -6.72
CA LEU A 56 3.37 0.50 -7.40
C LEU A 56 4.69 0.28 -6.67
N LEU A 57 4.87 -0.93 -6.14
CA LEU A 57 5.96 -1.26 -5.23
C LEU A 57 6.96 -2.19 -5.90
N SER A 58 8.25 -1.87 -5.77
CA SER A 58 9.31 -2.71 -6.29
C SER A 58 10.40 -2.87 -5.23
N PRO A 59 10.97 -4.08 -5.06
CA PRO A 59 12.03 -4.24 -4.08
C PRO A 59 13.30 -3.56 -4.55
N THR A 60 14.06 -2.98 -3.61
CA THR A 60 15.38 -2.43 -3.91
C THR A 60 16.49 -3.41 -3.59
N SER A 61 16.17 -4.52 -2.92
CA SER A 61 17.13 -5.56 -2.62
C SER A 61 16.42 -6.90 -2.43
N SER A 62 17.18 -7.98 -2.50
CA SER A 62 16.61 -9.33 -2.42
C SER A 62 16.03 -9.68 -1.03
N ASP A 63 16.42 -8.95 0.01
CA ASP A 63 15.90 -9.18 1.37
C ASP A 63 14.72 -8.27 1.70
N SER A 64 14.18 -7.55 0.73
CA SER A 64 12.98 -6.73 0.90
C SER A 64 11.75 -7.61 1.13
N PRO A 65 10.80 -7.20 1.99
CA PRO A 65 9.51 -7.90 2.09
C PRO A 65 8.76 -7.96 0.76
N ILE A 66 8.97 -6.97 -0.12
CA ILE A 66 8.36 -6.96 -1.45
C ILE A 66 9.00 -8.03 -2.34
N ALA A 67 10.31 -8.23 -2.23
CA ALA A 67 10.98 -9.31 -2.95
C ALA A 67 10.43 -10.67 -2.54
N LYS A 68 10.19 -10.84 -1.24
CA LYS A 68 9.60 -12.07 -0.72
C LYS A 68 8.17 -12.26 -1.22
N PHE A 69 7.40 -11.19 -1.28
CA PHE A 69 6.04 -11.25 -1.83
C PHE A 69 6.06 -11.71 -3.28
N LEU A 70 6.94 -11.13 -4.11
CA LEU A 70 7.07 -11.55 -5.50
C LEU A 70 7.46 -13.01 -5.63
N GLU A 71 8.37 -13.48 -4.78
CA GLU A 71 8.85 -14.85 -4.82
C GLU A 71 7.78 -15.86 -4.42
N THR A 72 6.97 -15.53 -3.41
CA THR A 72 6.01 -16.48 -2.85
C THR A 72 4.60 -16.35 -3.42
N LYS A 73 4.18 -15.14 -3.77
CA LYS A 73 2.81 -14.87 -4.25
C LYS A 73 2.76 -14.46 -5.72
N GLY A 74 3.89 -14.03 -6.28
CA GLY A 74 3.90 -13.45 -7.62
C GLY A 74 3.45 -11.99 -7.59
N SER A 75 3.24 -11.42 -8.78
CA SER A 75 2.76 -10.05 -8.88
C SER A 75 1.28 -9.96 -8.50
N GLY A 76 0.88 -8.82 -7.98
CA GLY A 76 -0.51 -8.61 -7.60
C GLY A 76 -0.67 -7.57 -6.52
N ILE A 77 -1.89 -7.49 -5.98
CA ILE A 77 -2.20 -6.57 -4.89
C ILE A 77 -1.62 -7.15 -3.59
N GLN A 78 -0.77 -6.37 -2.94
CA GLN A 78 -0.14 -6.78 -1.70
C GLN A 78 -0.92 -6.29 -0.49
N HIS A 79 -1.47 -5.07 -0.56
CA HIS A 79 -2.26 -4.54 0.55
C HIS A 79 -3.27 -3.50 0.08
N ILE A 80 -4.27 -3.28 0.91
CA ILE A 80 -5.28 -2.23 0.74
C ILE A 80 -5.24 -1.36 1.98
N ALA A 81 -5.13 -0.05 1.80
CA ALA A 81 -5.20 0.90 2.90
C ALA A 81 -6.55 1.59 2.92
N LEU A 82 -7.21 1.54 4.05
CA LEU A 82 -8.54 2.11 4.23
C LEU A 82 -8.46 3.33 5.14
N ILE A 83 -9.28 4.33 4.86
CA ILE A 83 -9.44 5.49 5.73
C ILE A 83 -10.61 5.22 6.67
N THR A 84 -10.38 5.42 7.95
CA THR A 84 -11.43 5.36 8.97
C THR A 84 -11.69 6.76 9.54
N ASP A 85 -12.85 6.94 10.14
CA ASP A 85 -13.22 8.22 10.76
C ASP A 85 -12.32 8.56 11.96
N ASP A 86 -11.96 7.57 12.77
CA ASP A 86 -11.06 7.78 13.90
C ASP A 86 -10.34 6.48 14.18
N ILE A 87 -9.01 6.53 14.16
CA ILE A 87 -8.19 5.33 14.27
C ILE A 87 -8.26 4.69 15.67
N ILE A 88 -8.36 5.48 16.72
CA ILE A 88 -8.33 4.93 18.08
C ILE A 88 -9.57 4.07 18.38
N PRO A 89 -10.81 4.56 18.19
CA PRO A 89 -11.98 3.68 18.34
C PRO A 89 -11.97 2.50 17.38
N THR A 90 -11.43 2.68 16.16
CA THR A 90 -11.34 1.59 15.21
C THR A 90 -10.46 0.48 15.75
N LEU A 91 -9.29 0.82 16.31
CA LEU A 91 -8.38 -0.17 16.89
C LEU A 91 -9.04 -0.87 18.09
N GLU A 92 -9.76 -0.12 18.92
CA GLU A 92 -10.46 -0.70 20.06
C GLU A 92 -11.54 -1.69 19.62
N ASP A 93 -12.33 -1.32 18.61
CA ASP A 93 -13.36 -2.20 18.06
C ASP A 93 -12.75 -3.47 17.47
N LEU A 94 -11.64 -3.35 16.74
CA LEU A 94 -10.97 -4.52 16.16
C LEU A 94 -10.43 -5.44 17.24
N ARG A 95 -9.85 -4.88 18.31
CA ARG A 95 -9.37 -5.68 19.43
C ARG A 95 -10.53 -6.41 20.12
N ALA A 96 -11.67 -5.74 20.30
CA ALA A 96 -12.84 -6.34 20.89
C ALA A 96 -13.35 -7.52 20.05
N GLN A 97 -13.16 -7.47 18.75
CA GLN A 97 -13.53 -8.57 17.84
C GLN A 97 -12.41 -9.61 17.72
N LYS A 98 -11.34 -9.46 18.49
CA LYS A 98 -10.19 -10.38 18.50
C LYS A 98 -9.50 -10.51 17.14
N ILE A 99 -9.44 -9.40 16.41
CA ILE A 99 -8.72 -9.33 15.16
C ILE A 99 -7.22 -9.20 15.45
N ASP A 100 -6.41 -10.02 14.79
CA ASP A 100 -4.97 -9.98 14.95
C ASP A 100 -4.35 -8.84 14.15
N PHE A 101 -3.37 -8.17 14.75
CA PHE A 101 -2.61 -7.14 14.06
C PHE A 101 -1.28 -7.70 13.60
N LEU A 102 -0.86 -7.33 12.39
CA LEU A 102 0.43 -7.76 11.86
C LEU A 102 1.59 -7.11 12.60
N SER A 103 1.36 -5.93 13.17
CA SER A 103 2.32 -5.22 13.98
C SER A 103 1.58 -4.40 15.01
N PRO A 104 2.24 -3.99 16.11
CA PRO A 104 1.57 -3.11 17.07
C PRO A 104 1.07 -1.85 16.39
N PRO A 105 -0.20 -1.42 16.66
CA PRO A 105 -0.68 -0.19 16.07
C PRO A 105 0.14 1.00 16.54
N PRO A 106 0.42 1.95 15.66
CA PRO A 106 1.16 3.13 16.07
C PRO A 106 0.33 4.01 16.99
N HIS A 107 1.02 4.78 17.82
CA HIS A 107 0.33 5.71 18.69
C HIS A 107 -0.21 6.88 17.92
N THR A 108 0.52 7.35 16.98
CA THR A 108 0.06 8.34 16.07
C THR A 108 -0.11 7.68 14.74
N TYR A 109 -1.10 8.07 14.03
CA TYR A 109 -1.49 7.33 13.04
C TYR A 109 -1.78 7.99 11.83
N TYR A 110 -1.40 7.56 10.85
CA TYR A 110 -1.48 8.05 9.56
C TYR A 110 -2.04 7.03 8.63
N GLY A 111 -3.04 6.39 9.09
CA GLY A 111 -3.66 5.42 8.26
C GLY A 111 -2.76 4.32 7.81
N MET A 112 -1.84 3.86 8.65
CA MET A 112 -0.88 2.98 8.16
C MET A 112 -0.91 1.65 8.70
N LEU A 113 -2.04 1.16 8.98
CA LEU A 113 -2.23 -0.25 9.16
C LEU A 113 -2.10 -0.88 7.79
N LYS A 114 -0.91 -0.93 7.37
CA LYS A 114 -0.59 -1.58 6.11
C LYS A 114 -0.25 -3.02 6.34
#